data_36920c280c5570440a165235b1d63fb8
#
_entry.id   36920c280c5570440a165235b1d63fb8
#
_cell.length_a   1.000
_cell.length_b   1.000
_cell.length_c   1.000
_cell.angle_alpha   90.00
_cell.angle_beta   90.00
_cell.angle_gamma   90.00
#
_symmetry.space_group_name_H-M   'P 1'
#
loop_
_entity.id
_entity.type
_entity.pdbx_description
1 polymer ?
#
loop_
_entity_poly.entity_id
_entity_poly.type
_entity_poly.pdbx_seq_one_letter_code
_entity_poly.pdbx_strand_id
1 'polypeptide(L)'
;MRSTYLVCYDIADDKRLRKVFRICRNYGNHLQFSIFECDLTASEKIELERELGEVINSCEDQALFVSLGPSEGRGDRVITAIGLPYTRFDSPCYVV
;
A
#
# COMPACT_ATOMS: atom_id res chain seq x y z
N MET A 1 11.97 11.44 9.82
CA MET A 1 11.17 12.04 8.75
C MET A 1 10.47 10.96 7.94
N ARG A 2 9.22 11.20 7.61
CA ARG A 2 8.43 10.24 6.83
C ARG A 2 8.39 10.66 5.37
N SER A 3 8.33 9.67 4.51
CA SER A 3 8.08 9.88 3.08
C SER A 3 6.82 9.13 2.69
N THR A 4 6.13 9.64 1.70
CA THR A 4 4.92 9.01 1.20
C THR A 4 5.24 8.10 0.04
N TYR A 5 4.68 6.90 0.08
CA TYR A 5 4.83 5.91 -0.98
C TYR A 5 3.47 5.42 -1.43
N LEU A 6 3.34 5.20 -2.72
CA LEU A 6 2.28 4.34 -3.22
C LEU A 6 2.86 2.93 -3.28
N VAL A 7 2.21 2.01 -2.62
CA VAL A 7 2.59 0.60 -2.66
C VAL A 7 1.57 -0.11 -3.52
N CYS A 8 2.04 -0.61 -4.65
CA CYS A 8 1.20 -1.26 -5.65
C CYS A 8 1.65 -2.71 -5.79
N TYR A 9 0.73 -3.64 -5.80
CA TYR A 9 1.12 -5.04 -5.91
C TYR A 9 0.24 -5.79 -6.88
N ASP A 10 0.81 -6.85 -7.47
CA ASP A 10 0.14 -7.75 -8.37
C ASP A 10 0.50 -9.17 -7.92
N ILE A 11 -0.45 -9.84 -7.31
CA ILE A 11 -0.23 -11.12 -6.64
C ILE A 11 -1.07 -12.19 -7.33
N ALA A 12 -0.41 -13.28 -7.75
CA ALA A 12 -1.04 -14.32 -8.56
C ALA A 12 -1.88 -15.30 -7.77
N ASP A 13 -1.68 -15.40 -6.46
CA ASP A 13 -2.35 -16.37 -5.60
C ASP A 13 -3.26 -15.70 -4.58
N ASP A 14 -4.48 -16.19 -4.42
CA ASP A 14 -5.46 -15.57 -3.52
C ASP A 14 -5.02 -15.56 -2.06
N LYS A 15 -4.37 -16.60 -1.60
CA LYS A 15 -3.91 -16.66 -0.20
C LYS A 15 -2.82 -15.65 0.05
N ARG A 16 -1.86 -15.56 -0.88
CA ARG A 16 -0.80 -14.56 -0.77
C ARG A 16 -1.36 -13.15 -0.90
N LEU A 17 -2.33 -12.95 -1.79
CA LEU A 17 -2.99 -11.66 -1.97
C LEU A 17 -3.59 -11.17 -0.65
N ARG A 18 -4.30 -12.01 0.07
CA ARG A 18 -4.89 -11.65 1.35
C ARG A 18 -3.84 -11.32 2.41
N LYS A 19 -2.74 -12.07 2.42
CA LYS A 19 -1.64 -11.79 3.34
C LYS A 19 -0.98 -10.45 3.05
N VAL A 20 -0.72 -10.18 1.78
CA VAL A 20 -0.13 -8.90 1.36
C VAL A 20 -1.06 -7.74 1.74
N PHE A 21 -2.35 -7.90 1.51
CA PHE A 21 -3.33 -6.88 1.89
C PHE A 21 -3.26 -6.58 3.39
N ARG A 22 -3.25 -7.60 4.23
CA ARG A 22 -3.18 -7.42 5.69
C ARG A 22 -1.90 -6.73 6.12
N ILE A 23 -0.79 -7.09 5.50
CA ILE A 23 0.49 -6.46 5.81
C ILE A 23 0.45 -4.98 5.45
N CYS A 24 0.06 -4.65 4.24
CA CYS A 24 0.01 -3.27 3.78
C CYS A 24 -0.93 -2.43 4.63
N ARG A 25 -2.01 -3.01 5.09
CA ARG A 25 -2.99 -2.34 5.92
C ARG A 25 -2.42 -1.86 7.26
N ASN A 26 -1.39 -2.54 7.75
CA ASN A 26 -0.72 -2.12 8.97
C ASN A 26 0.19 -0.92 8.77
N TYR A 27 0.46 -0.54 7.52
CA TYR A 27 1.41 0.52 7.21
C TYR A 27 0.79 1.73 6.52
N GLY A 28 -0.41 1.62 5.99
CA GLY A 28 -0.98 2.73 5.27
C GLY A 28 -2.47 2.62 4.99
N ASN A 29 -2.94 3.51 4.15
CA ASN A 29 -4.35 3.61 3.79
C ASN A 29 -4.62 2.92 2.46
N HIS A 30 -5.63 2.07 2.45
CA HIS A 30 -6.07 1.39 1.24
C HIS A 30 -6.73 2.39 0.30
N LEU A 31 -6.20 2.55 -0.90
CA LEU A 31 -6.77 3.44 -1.90
C LEU A 31 -7.67 2.70 -2.86
N GLN A 32 -7.17 1.60 -3.41
CA GLN A 32 -7.87 0.87 -4.46
C GLN A 32 -7.28 -0.54 -4.53
N PHE A 33 -8.09 -1.55 -4.66
CA PHE A 33 -7.69 -2.97 -4.73
C PHE A 33 -6.27 -3.26 -4.20
N SER A 34 -5.28 -3.09 -5.05
CA SER A 34 -3.89 -3.43 -4.75
C SER A 34 -3.00 -2.18 -4.63
N ILE A 35 -3.58 -1.06 -4.20
CA ILE A 35 -2.86 0.20 -4.04
C ILE A 35 -3.06 0.75 -2.64
N PHE A 36 -1.96 1.01 -1.95
CA PHE A 36 -1.95 1.63 -0.63
C PHE A 36 -1.11 2.90 -0.66
N GLU A 37 -1.54 3.90 0.10
CA GLU A 37 -0.74 5.10 0.35
C GLU A 37 -0.18 4.98 1.76
N CYS A 38 1.15 4.98 1.86
CA CYS A 38 1.85 4.75 3.12
C CYS A 38 2.81 5.89 3.42
N ASP A 39 2.73 6.46 4.63
CA ASP A 39 3.70 7.42 5.10
C ASP A 39 4.67 6.69 6.01
N LEU A 40 5.91 6.52 5.57
CA LEU A 40 6.86 5.63 6.21
C LEU A 40 8.17 6.33 6.52
N THR A 41 8.74 6.01 7.68
CA THR A 41 10.15 6.31 7.94
C THR A 41 10.99 5.32 7.12
N ALA A 42 12.29 5.60 7.03
CA ALA A 42 13.19 4.67 6.33
C ALA A 42 13.16 3.28 6.96
N SER A 43 13.11 3.21 8.28
CA SER A 43 13.03 1.92 9.00
C SER A 43 11.74 1.19 8.71
N GLU A 44 10.63 1.92 8.70
CA GLU A 44 9.33 1.32 8.41
C GLU A 44 9.26 0.79 6.99
N LYS A 45 9.86 1.51 6.04
CA LYS A 45 9.88 1.06 4.65
C LYS A 45 10.65 -0.26 4.52
N ILE A 46 11.82 -0.35 5.17
CA ILE A 46 12.61 -1.58 5.17
C ILE A 46 11.83 -2.72 5.79
N GLU A 47 11.14 -2.46 6.90
CA GLU A 47 10.34 -3.46 7.58
C GLU A 47 9.20 -3.96 6.70
N LEU A 48 8.50 -3.05 6.04
CA LEU A 48 7.43 -3.41 5.12
C LEU A 48 7.95 -4.25 3.95
N GLU A 49 9.08 -3.83 3.37
CA GLU A 49 9.71 -4.58 2.29
C GLU A 49 10.07 -5.99 2.73
N ARG A 50 10.59 -6.12 3.96
CA ARG A 50 10.95 -7.43 4.51
C ARG A 50 9.72 -8.32 4.68
N GLU A 51 8.65 -7.79 5.26
CA GLU A 51 7.43 -8.56 5.48
C GLU A 51 6.81 -9.01 4.16
N LEU A 52 6.76 -8.14 3.18
CA LEU A 52 6.24 -8.49 1.87
C LEU A 52 7.13 -9.54 1.19
N GLY A 53 8.43 -9.38 1.30
CA GLY A 53 9.39 -10.31 0.71
C GLY A 53 9.27 -11.73 1.24
N GLU A 54 8.80 -11.89 2.48
CA GLU A 54 8.59 -13.21 3.08
C GLU A 54 7.33 -13.89 2.57
N VAL A 55 6.41 -13.14 1.98
CA VAL A 55 5.12 -13.68 1.54
C VAL A 55 5.08 -13.87 0.03
N ILE A 56 5.58 -12.92 -0.73
CA ILE A 56 5.42 -12.95 -2.19
C ILE A 56 6.29 -14.02 -2.83
N ASN A 57 5.83 -14.49 -3.99
CA ASN A 57 6.59 -15.40 -4.84
C ASN A 57 7.28 -14.54 -5.91
N SER A 58 8.59 -14.45 -5.85
CA SER A 58 9.35 -13.56 -6.73
C SER A 58 9.25 -13.89 -8.21
N CYS A 59 8.78 -15.09 -8.54
CA CYS A 59 8.61 -15.51 -9.93
C CYS A 59 7.22 -15.18 -10.49
N GLU A 60 6.24 -14.92 -9.63
CA GLU A 60 4.84 -14.73 -10.04
C GLU A 60 4.25 -13.42 -9.58
N ASP A 61 4.81 -12.84 -8.53
CA ASP A 61 4.23 -11.67 -7.86
C ASP A 61 5.14 -10.47 -8.00
N GLN A 62 4.56 -9.29 -7.84
CA GLN A 62 5.32 -8.05 -7.87
C GLN A 62 4.74 -7.06 -6.85
N ALA A 63 5.60 -6.31 -6.20
CA ALA A 63 5.20 -5.18 -5.37
C ALA A 63 6.07 -4.00 -5.75
N LEU A 64 5.45 -2.86 -6.02
CA LEU A 64 6.14 -1.64 -6.42
C LEU A 64 5.98 -0.59 -5.34
N PHE A 65 7.05 0.13 -5.07
CA PHE A 65 7.05 1.26 -4.17
C PHE A 65 7.33 2.51 -5.00
N VAL A 66 6.34 3.40 -5.08
CA VAL A 66 6.48 4.65 -5.82
C VAL A 66 6.66 5.78 -4.81
N SER A 67 7.84 6.37 -4.77
CA SER A 67 8.13 7.45 -3.84
C SER A 67 7.49 8.74 -4.32
N LEU A 68 6.72 9.38 -3.43
CA LEU A 68 6.11 10.68 -3.70
C LEU A 68 6.81 11.80 -2.94
N GLY A 69 7.91 11.48 -2.26
CA GLY A 69 8.70 12.45 -1.52
C GLY A 69 8.26 12.60 -0.07
N PRO A 70 8.81 13.59 0.64
CA PRO A 70 8.53 13.79 2.06
C PRO A 70 7.05 14.03 2.33
N SER A 71 6.56 13.47 3.43
CA SER A 71 5.17 13.64 3.84
C SER A 71 4.94 15.00 4.48
N GLU A 72 5.92 15.52 5.21
CA GLU A 72 5.80 16.77 5.92
C GLU A 72 5.85 17.97 4.98
N GLY A 73 5.10 19.00 5.32
CA GLY A 73 5.10 20.26 4.57
C GLY A 73 4.23 20.24 3.33
N ARG A 74 3.58 19.13 3.04
CA ARG A 74 2.72 19.01 1.85
C ARG A 74 1.25 19.27 2.14
N GLY A 75 0.85 19.20 3.40
CA GLY A 75 -0.56 19.21 3.76
C GLY A 75 -1.22 17.91 3.33
N ASP A 76 -2.53 17.90 3.33
CA ASP A 76 -3.29 16.73 2.90
C ASP A 76 -3.19 16.54 1.40
N ARG A 77 -3.00 15.31 1.01
CA ARG A 77 -2.95 14.96 -0.39
C ARG A 77 -4.35 14.94 -0.99
N VAL A 78 -4.50 15.59 -2.12
CA VAL A 78 -5.79 15.63 -2.81
C VAL A 78 -5.89 14.42 -3.73
N ILE A 79 -6.96 13.64 -3.53
CA ILE A 79 -7.25 12.49 -4.37
C ILE A 79 -8.56 12.76 -5.09
N THR A 80 -8.52 12.70 -6.41
CA THR A 80 -9.68 12.91 -7.24
C THR A 80 -10.10 11.60 -7.87
N ALA A 81 -11.38 11.29 -7.79
CA ALA A 81 -11.92 10.06 -8.36
C ALA A 81 -12.92 10.38 -9.46
N ILE A 82 -12.94 9.54 -10.49
CA ILE A 82 -13.96 9.54 -11.52
C ILE A 82 -14.76 8.26 -11.33
N GLY A 83 -16.07 8.36 -11.30
CA GLY A 83 -16.92 7.21 -11.00
C GLY A 83 -17.30 7.21 -9.54
N LEU A 84 -17.08 6.10 -8.85
CA LEU A 84 -17.41 6.01 -7.42
C LEU A 84 -16.48 6.92 -6.62
N PRO A 85 -17.01 7.62 -5.60
CA PRO A 85 -16.18 8.50 -4.80
C PRO A 85 -15.14 7.74 -3.99
N TYR A 86 -13.97 8.35 -3.82
CA TYR A 86 -12.95 7.83 -2.94
C TYR A 86 -13.32 8.16 -1.49
N THR A 87 -13.15 7.18 -0.59
CA THR A 87 -13.25 7.42 0.85
C THR A 87 -11.95 7.00 1.51
N ARG A 88 -11.59 7.70 2.59
CA ARG A 88 -10.36 7.41 3.32
C ARG A 88 -10.47 6.20 4.24
N PHE A 89 -11.69 5.73 4.46
CA PHE A 89 -11.91 4.66 5.41
C PHE A 89 -11.94 3.32 4.71
N ASP A 90 -11.15 2.39 5.24
CA ASP A 90 -11.25 1.01 4.81
C ASP A 90 -12.55 0.42 5.33
N SER A 91 -13.19 -0.33 4.48
CA SER A 91 -14.38 -1.08 4.85
C SER A 91 -14.08 -2.56 4.72
N PRO A 92 -14.62 -3.41 5.60
CA PRO A 92 -14.42 -4.85 5.48
C PRO A 92 -14.83 -5.40 4.12
N CYS A 93 -15.77 -4.77 3.45
CA CYS A 93 -16.21 -5.22 2.13
C CYS A 93 -15.20 -4.97 1.02
N TYR A 94 -14.13 -4.23 1.29
CA TYR A 94 -13.06 -4.00 0.32
C TYR A 94 -11.95 -5.03 0.40
N VAL A 95 -12.05 -5.96 1.30
CA VAL A 95 -11.07 -7.03 1.40
C VAL A 95 -11.29 -7.97 0.24
N VAL A 96 -10.29 -8.16 -0.56
CA VAL A 96 -10.35 -9.05 -1.71
C VAL A 96 -9.59 -10.31 -1.45
#